data_f020e35c7626917bc7d716663de821a7
#
_entry.id   f020e35c7626917bc7d716663de821a7
#
_cell.length_a   1.000
_cell.length_b   1.000
_cell.length_c   1.000
_cell.angle_alpha   90.00
_cell.angle_beta   90.00
_cell.angle_gamma   90.00
#
_symmetry.space_group_name_H-M   'P 1'
#
loop_
_entity.id
_entity.type
_entity.pdbx_description
1 polymer ?
#
loop_
_entity_poly.entity_id
_entity_poly.type
_entity_poly.pdbx_seq_one_letter_code
_entity_poly.pdbx_strand_id
1 'polypeptide(L)'
;IYVSHFVGLKGVGGVQSNFVEYINYVVKFKLNYGLKHKVYTLGEVDKQYNLFINVLNIKKPRNFISLILDIISKKTIVHFYNNLTSLKLTLLFSVLPVQKIVLHERGAIWNSMSSRGLFLRFVAWKSSLIIANSNATKVMLEKKFYIPCQKIRVLHNGIDISKCNKKKLINKPSSIFRVGFIGRLDSPKGVHVLIEAMHYLADYNIKLTIAGDGVLKDVLKKKAHGLDNVSFVGRIIDPYFFLNGLDLLVVPSIREPLGNVCLEAGLCKVPVLAANVDGLPEIIKNKVSGELILPSKKVSFETVNMAAPLPEFVVNPITQELELPKQIDPFLLSHKILEMRDDPDTLIEYGEELHNRVVEYFSIERYTDELHNIYCEVML
;
A
#
# COMPACT_ATOMS: atom_id res chain seq x y z
N ILE A 1 10.99 -11.19 -25.57
CA ILE A 1 10.03 -11.61 -24.53
C ILE A 1 8.90 -10.59 -24.47
N TYR A 2 7.65 -11.03 -24.38
CA TYR A 2 6.50 -10.17 -24.18
C TYR A 2 6.04 -10.27 -22.73
N VAL A 3 5.71 -9.12 -22.14
CA VAL A 3 5.07 -9.03 -20.81
C VAL A 3 3.74 -8.32 -20.95
N SER A 4 2.67 -9.04 -20.66
CA SER A 4 1.29 -8.55 -20.74
C SER A 4 0.76 -8.32 -19.33
N HIS A 5 0.58 -7.05 -18.97
CA HIS A 5 0.09 -6.63 -17.65
C HIS A 5 -1.44 -6.56 -17.67
N PHE A 6 -2.09 -7.21 -16.71
CA PHE A 6 -3.52 -7.06 -16.48
C PHE A 6 -3.76 -6.34 -15.15
N VAL A 7 -4.23 -5.11 -15.22
CA VAL A 7 -4.42 -4.23 -14.06
C VAL A 7 -5.73 -3.46 -14.14
N GLY A 8 -6.44 -3.34 -13.02
CA GLY A 8 -7.60 -2.47 -12.92
C GLY A 8 -7.14 -1.01 -12.74
N LEU A 9 -7.49 -0.13 -13.69
CA LEU A 9 -7.07 1.28 -13.70
C LEU A 9 -8.22 2.24 -13.39
N LYS A 10 -9.29 1.75 -12.75
CA LYS A 10 -10.42 2.56 -12.28
C LYS A 10 -10.27 2.89 -10.80
N GLY A 11 -10.49 4.17 -10.45
CA GLY A 11 -10.36 4.67 -9.07
C GLY A 11 -8.92 4.90 -8.63
N VAL A 12 -8.73 5.38 -7.40
CA VAL A 12 -7.43 5.70 -6.81
C VAL A 12 -7.03 4.64 -5.79
N GLY A 13 -5.81 4.13 -5.93
CA GLY A 13 -5.26 3.17 -4.98
C GLY A 13 -3.78 2.93 -5.22
N GLY A 14 -3.09 2.47 -4.18
CA GLY A 14 -1.64 2.22 -4.23
C GLY A 14 -1.21 1.23 -5.32
N VAL A 15 -2.09 0.30 -5.73
CA VAL A 15 -1.81 -0.65 -6.82
C VAL A 15 -1.71 0.06 -8.16
N GLN A 16 -2.72 0.89 -8.46
CA GLN A 16 -2.80 1.62 -9.69
C GLN A 16 -1.66 2.64 -9.83
N SER A 17 -1.47 3.46 -8.80
CA SER A 17 -0.41 4.49 -8.79
C SER A 17 0.97 3.88 -8.98
N ASN A 18 1.30 2.83 -8.24
CA ASN A 18 2.61 2.18 -8.36
C ASN A 18 2.80 1.47 -9.71
N PHE A 19 1.73 0.86 -10.29
CA PHE A 19 1.82 0.28 -11.63
C PHE A 19 2.06 1.37 -12.68
N VAL A 20 1.35 2.49 -12.60
CA VAL A 20 1.52 3.63 -13.53
C VAL A 20 2.92 4.23 -13.42
N GLU A 21 3.45 4.36 -12.20
CA GLU A 21 4.84 4.78 -11.99
C GLU A 21 5.83 3.86 -12.69
N TYR A 22 5.71 2.56 -12.43
CA TYR A 22 6.57 1.54 -13.01
C TYR A 22 6.54 1.57 -14.54
N ILE A 23 5.36 1.49 -15.15
CA ILE A 23 5.26 1.39 -16.61
C ILE A 23 5.72 2.68 -17.29
N ASN A 24 5.43 3.84 -16.71
CA ASN A 24 5.88 5.12 -17.23
C ASN A 24 7.40 5.29 -17.08
N TYR A 25 7.98 4.81 -15.97
CA TYR A 25 9.41 4.79 -15.76
C TYR A 25 10.12 3.95 -16.83
N VAL A 26 9.66 2.72 -17.07
CA VAL A 26 10.19 1.83 -18.11
C VAL A 26 10.12 2.47 -19.50
N VAL A 27 9.00 3.09 -19.85
CA VAL A 27 8.82 3.74 -21.16
C VAL A 27 9.67 5.00 -21.29
N LYS A 28 9.71 5.86 -20.26
CA LYS A 28 10.45 7.12 -20.25
C LYS A 28 11.96 6.92 -20.45
N PHE A 29 12.51 5.95 -19.74
CA PHE A 29 13.95 5.69 -19.79
C PHE A 29 14.32 4.62 -20.83
N LYS A 30 13.33 4.15 -21.62
CA LYS A 30 13.52 3.09 -22.65
C LYS A 30 14.19 1.83 -22.09
N LEU A 31 13.90 1.54 -20.83
CA LEU A 31 14.40 0.36 -20.12
C LEU A 31 13.66 -0.87 -20.62
N ASN A 32 13.95 -1.32 -21.83
CA ASN A 32 13.23 -2.44 -22.40
C ASN A 32 13.78 -3.81 -21.95
N TYR A 33 15.04 -3.88 -21.45
CA TYR A 33 15.70 -5.13 -21.04
C TYR A 33 15.43 -6.30 -22.01
N GLY A 34 15.16 -6.01 -23.28
CA GLY A 34 14.69 -7.00 -24.27
C GLY A 34 13.20 -7.37 -24.12
N LEU A 35 12.44 -6.67 -23.29
CA LEU A 35 11.02 -6.91 -23.05
C LEU A 35 10.13 -5.97 -23.86
N LYS A 36 9.00 -6.49 -24.34
CA LYS A 36 7.94 -5.69 -24.98
C LYS A 36 6.69 -5.74 -24.10
N HIS A 37 6.24 -4.57 -23.63
CA HIS A 37 5.12 -4.46 -22.72
C HIS A 37 3.79 -4.25 -23.45
N LYS A 38 2.73 -4.93 -22.98
CA LYS A 38 1.32 -4.65 -23.29
C LYS A 38 0.57 -4.42 -21.99
N VAL A 39 -0.41 -3.54 -22.00
CA VAL A 39 -1.25 -3.26 -20.81
C VAL A 39 -2.69 -3.52 -21.15
N TYR A 40 -3.33 -4.39 -20.36
CA TYR A 40 -4.74 -4.71 -20.42
C TYR A 40 -5.46 -4.20 -19.19
N THR A 41 -6.71 -3.72 -19.36
CA THR A 41 -7.57 -3.31 -18.26
C THR A 41 -9.02 -3.76 -18.48
N LEU A 42 -9.75 -3.93 -17.36
CA LEU A 42 -11.19 -4.16 -17.39
C LEU A 42 -11.92 -2.82 -17.21
N GLY A 43 -12.30 -2.19 -18.30
CA GLY A 43 -13.03 -0.91 -18.28
C GLY A 43 -12.17 0.28 -18.68
N GLU A 44 -12.61 1.46 -18.26
CA GLU A 44 -11.94 2.72 -18.59
C GLU A 44 -10.77 2.99 -17.64
N VAL A 45 -9.79 3.73 -18.14
CA VAL A 45 -8.68 4.27 -17.35
C VAL A 45 -9.17 5.56 -16.71
N ASP A 46 -8.95 5.71 -15.40
CA ASP A 46 -9.29 6.94 -14.68
C ASP A 46 -8.45 8.10 -15.22
N LYS A 47 -9.08 9.27 -15.41
CA LYS A 47 -8.46 10.47 -16.01
C LYS A 47 -7.20 10.97 -15.30
N GLN A 48 -7.05 10.64 -14.02
CA GLN A 48 -5.86 11.01 -13.25
C GLN A 48 -4.59 10.24 -13.67
N TYR A 49 -4.73 9.08 -14.34
CA TYR A 49 -3.59 8.27 -14.77
C TYR A 49 -3.18 8.61 -16.20
N ASN A 50 -2.03 9.25 -16.32
CA ASN A 50 -1.39 9.48 -17.61
C ASN A 50 -0.41 8.35 -17.89
N LEU A 51 -0.74 7.46 -18.82
CA LEU A 51 0.13 6.35 -19.21
C LEU A 51 0.82 6.65 -20.55
N PHE A 52 2.11 6.40 -20.59
CA PHE A 52 2.92 6.56 -21.81
C PHE A 52 2.87 5.35 -22.76
N ILE A 53 1.97 4.42 -22.48
CA ILE A 53 1.72 3.22 -23.28
C ILE A 53 0.23 3.08 -23.58
N ASN A 54 -0.10 2.48 -24.75
CA ASN A 54 -1.49 2.22 -25.10
C ASN A 54 -2.10 1.13 -24.22
N VAL A 55 -3.29 1.40 -23.68
CA VAL A 55 -4.03 0.48 -22.79
C VAL A 55 -5.17 -0.20 -23.55
N LEU A 56 -5.16 -1.50 -23.53
CA LEU A 56 -6.12 -2.37 -24.22
C LEU A 56 -7.29 -2.73 -23.30
N ASN A 57 -8.48 -2.17 -23.56
CA ASN A 57 -9.67 -2.51 -22.78
C ASN A 57 -10.23 -3.86 -23.25
N ILE A 58 -10.26 -4.86 -22.34
CA ILE A 58 -10.74 -6.23 -22.66
C ILE A 58 -12.24 -6.36 -22.84
N LYS A 59 -13.04 -5.31 -22.63
CA LYS A 59 -14.44 -5.30 -23.04
C LYS A 59 -14.59 -5.34 -24.56
N LYS A 60 -13.55 -4.94 -25.31
CA LYS A 60 -13.50 -5.09 -26.78
C LYS A 60 -13.11 -6.54 -27.11
N PRO A 61 -13.90 -7.29 -27.90
CA PRO A 61 -13.64 -8.72 -28.19
C PRO A 61 -12.24 -9.00 -28.72
N ARG A 62 -11.72 -8.16 -29.62
CA ARG A 62 -10.36 -8.28 -30.17
C ARG A 62 -9.28 -8.26 -29.09
N ASN A 63 -9.42 -7.36 -28.09
CA ASN A 63 -8.45 -7.23 -27.00
C ASN A 63 -8.57 -8.41 -26.02
N PHE A 64 -9.78 -8.91 -25.79
CA PHE A 64 -10.01 -10.11 -24.98
C PHE A 64 -9.36 -11.35 -25.64
N ILE A 65 -9.57 -11.56 -26.94
CA ILE A 65 -8.91 -12.63 -27.68
C ILE A 65 -7.39 -12.50 -27.60
N SER A 66 -6.85 -11.26 -27.75
CA SER A 66 -5.41 -11.01 -27.60
C SER A 66 -4.88 -11.41 -26.24
N LEU A 67 -5.62 -11.10 -25.14
CA LEU A 67 -5.23 -11.52 -23.79
C LEU A 67 -5.26 -13.05 -23.64
N ILE A 68 -6.27 -13.74 -24.19
CA ILE A 68 -6.34 -15.22 -24.19
C ILE A 68 -5.13 -15.82 -24.90
N LEU A 69 -4.79 -15.30 -26.09
CA LEU A 69 -3.59 -15.74 -26.82
C LEU A 69 -2.30 -15.52 -26.03
N ASP A 70 -2.20 -14.39 -25.33
CA ASP A 70 -1.03 -14.13 -24.45
C ASP A 70 -0.97 -15.14 -23.28
N ILE A 71 -2.12 -15.50 -22.66
CA ILE A 71 -2.21 -16.46 -21.54
C ILE A 71 -1.74 -17.88 -21.94
N ILE A 72 -2.05 -18.32 -23.15
CA ILE A 72 -1.67 -19.65 -23.65
C ILE A 72 -0.31 -19.67 -24.35
N SER A 73 0.32 -18.51 -24.53
CA SER A 73 1.62 -18.38 -25.21
C SER A 73 2.78 -18.75 -24.32
N LYS A 74 3.68 -19.59 -24.81
CA LYS A 74 4.97 -19.90 -24.13
C LYS A 74 5.98 -18.75 -24.19
N LYS A 75 5.77 -17.75 -25.04
CA LYS A 75 6.67 -16.62 -25.29
C LYS A 75 6.25 -15.34 -24.55
N THR A 76 5.14 -15.40 -23.81
CA THR A 76 4.54 -14.24 -23.14
C THR A 76 4.35 -14.54 -21.66
N ILE A 77 4.83 -13.65 -20.80
CA ILE A 77 4.49 -13.63 -19.39
C ILE A 77 3.22 -12.78 -19.24
N VAL A 78 2.19 -13.32 -18.57
CA VAL A 78 1.01 -12.52 -18.23
C VAL A 78 1.03 -12.23 -16.73
N HIS A 79 1.11 -10.95 -16.39
CA HIS A 79 1.22 -10.46 -15.04
C HIS A 79 -0.10 -9.84 -14.57
N PHE A 80 -0.75 -10.46 -13.61
CA PHE A 80 -2.02 -10.04 -13.03
C PHE A 80 -1.80 -9.33 -11.69
N TYR A 81 -2.39 -8.16 -11.51
CA TYR A 81 -2.30 -7.36 -10.28
C TYR A 81 -3.58 -7.49 -9.44
N ASN A 82 -3.45 -7.94 -8.19
CA ASN A 82 -4.54 -8.16 -7.22
C ASN A 82 -5.70 -9.06 -7.73
N ASN A 83 -5.41 -10.03 -8.56
CA ASN A 83 -6.43 -10.91 -9.15
C ASN A 83 -6.41 -12.34 -8.56
N LEU A 84 -5.55 -12.64 -7.60
CA LEU A 84 -5.45 -13.98 -6.99
C LEU A 84 -6.79 -14.47 -6.44
N THR A 85 -7.61 -13.57 -5.91
CA THR A 85 -8.93 -13.87 -5.34
C THR A 85 -10.10 -13.86 -6.35
N SER A 86 -9.80 -13.67 -7.64
CA SER A 86 -10.81 -13.53 -8.69
C SER A 86 -11.39 -14.89 -9.13
N LEU A 87 -12.67 -15.12 -8.86
CA LEU A 87 -13.38 -16.31 -9.35
C LEU A 87 -13.37 -16.41 -10.88
N LYS A 88 -13.44 -15.27 -11.60
CA LYS A 88 -13.38 -15.25 -13.07
C LYS A 88 -12.03 -15.75 -13.58
N LEU A 89 -10.94 -15.37 -12.90
CA LEU A 89 -9.61 -15.84 -13.23
C LEU A 89 -9.46 -17.34 -12.92
N THR A 90 -10.02 -17.81 -11.81
CA THR A 90 -10.04 -19.22 -11.45
C THR A 90 -10.73 -20.06 -12.53
N LEU A 91 -11.93 -19.64 -12.98
CA LEU A 91 -12.65 -20.30 -14.07
C LEU A 91 -11.83 -20.27 -15.38
N LEU A 92 -11.23 -19.13 -15.72
CA LEU A 92 -10.39 -19.02 -16.90
C LEU A 92 -9.22 -20.02 -16.86
N PHE A 93 -8.53 -20.13 -15.72
CA PHE A 93 -7.40 -21.04 -15.54
C PHE A 93 -7.81 -22.52 -15.48
N SER A 94 -9.10 -22.84 -15.19
CA SER A 94 -9.57 -24.21 -15.19
C SER A 94 -9.75 -24.77 -16.61
N VAL A 95 -10.04 -23.90 -17.58
CA VAL A 95 -10.35 -24.31 -18.97
C VAL A 95 -9.19 -24.06 -19.95
N LEU A 96 -8.27 -23.14 -19.64
CA LEU A 96 -7.17 -22.80 -20.53
C LEU A 96 -5.86 -23.50 -20.15
N PRO A 97 -5.04 -23.89 -21.14
CA PRO A 97 -3.67 -24.36 -20.93
C PRO A 97 -2.75 -23.16 -20.63
N VAL A 98 -2.90 -22.59 -19.45
CA VAL A 98 -2.11 -21.42 -19.02
C VAL A 98 -0.62 -21.74 -18.97
N GLN A 99 0.21 -20.80 -19.37
CA GLN A 99 1.65 -20.99 -19.48
C GLN A 99 2.40 -20.19 -18.40
N LYS A 100 2.90 -19.01 -18.70
CA LYS A 100 3.76 -18.21 -17.84
C LYS A 100 2.96 -17.11 -17.13
N ILE A 101 2.36 -17.44 -16.00
CA ILE A 101 1.50 -16.54 -15.23
C ILE A 101 2.21 -16.06 -13.97
N VAL A 102 2.30 -14.76 -13.82
CA VAL A 102 2.74 -14.08 -12.59
C VAL A 102 1.53 -13.41 -11.93
N LEU A 103 1.32 -13.66 -10.66
CA LEU A 103 0.26 -13.03 -9.86
C LEU A 103 0.93 -12.08 -8.87
N HIS A 104 0.49 -10.83 -8.80
CA HIS A 104 1.04 -9.84 -7.87
C HIS A 104 -0.01 -9.48 -6.82
N GLU A 105 0.21 -9.96 -5.60
CA GLU A 105 -0.68 -9.70 -4.46
C GLU A 105 -0.18 -8.48 -3.68
N ARG A 106 -1.10 -7.51 -3.48
CA ARG A 106 -0.79 -6.21 -2.89
C ARG A 106 -1.80 -5.78 -1.81
N GLY A 107 -2.39 -6.76 -1.11
CA GLY A 107 -3.27 -6.55 0.02
C GLY A 107 -4.73 -6.95 -0.18
N ALA A 108 -5.14 -7.45 -1.37
CA ALA A 108 -6.48 -7.96 -1.57
C ALA A 108 -6.74 -9.23 -0.74
N ILE A 109 -5.70 -10.00 -0.46
CA ILE A 109 -5.76 -11.27 0.26
C ILE A 109 -6.31 -11.14 1.69
N TRP A 110 -6.08 -10.00 2.37
CA TRP A 110 -6.62 -9.75 3.70
C TRP A 110 -8.16 -9.75 3.75
N ASN A 111 -8.80 -9.32 2.66
CA ASN A 111 -10.26 -9.28 2.56
C ASN A 111 -10.87 -10.63 2.16
N SER A 112 -10.05 -11.64 1.91
CA SER A 112 -10.50 -12.97 1.50
C SER A 112 -10.69 -13.86 2.71
N MET A 113 -11.86 -14.49 2.81
CA MET A 113 -12.16 -15.47 3.86
C MET A 113 -11.27 -16.71 3.73
N SER A 114 -10.90 -17.32 4.85
CA SER A 114 -10.11 -18.57 4.90
C SER A 114 -10.77 -19.71 4.13
N SER A 115 -12.12 -19.72 4.05
CA SER A 115 -12.91 -20.69 3.29
C SER A 115 -12.59 -20.70 1.77
N ARG A 116 -11.97 -19.64 1.23
CA ARG A 116 -11.53 -19.58 -0.17
C ARG A 116 -10.17 -20.21 -0.45
N GLY A 117 -9.54 -20.80 0.57
CA GLY A 117 -8.20 -21.36 0.47
C GLY A 117 -7.99 -22.36 -0.67
N LEU A 118 -8.98 -23.24 -0.94
CA LEU A 118 -8.88 -24.21 -2.06
C LEU A 118 -8.78 -23.53 -3.41
N PHE A 119 -9.59 -22.50 -3.67
CA PHE A 119 -9.56 -21.74 -4.92
C PHE A 119 -8.23 -21.00 -5.09
N LEU A 120 -7.75 -20.38 -4.03
CA LEU A 120 -6.48 -19.67 -4.03
C LEU A 120 -5.30 -20.60 -4.30
N ARG A 121 -5.29 -21.79 -3.68
CA ARG A 121 -4.27 -22.83 -3.93
C ARG A 121 -4.31 -23.33 -5.37
N PHE A 122 -5.48 -23.52 -5.95
CA PHE A 122 -5.63 -23.89 -7.35
C PHE A 122 -5.04 -22.84 -8.28
N VAL A 123 -5.38 -21.55 -8.07
CA VAL A 123 -4.84 -20.44 -8.88
C VAL A 123 -3.33 -20.30 -8.71
N ALA A 124 -2.84 -20.46 -7.47
CA ALA A 124 -1.41 -20.48 -7.16
C ALA A 124 -0.69 -21.64 -7.84
N TRP A 125 -1.28 -22.83 -7.85
CA TRP A 125 -0.73 -24.00 -8.53
C TRP A 125 -0.60 -23.77 -10.05
N LYS A 126 -1.61 -23.18 -10.67
CA LYS A 126 -1.63 -22.84 -12.10
C LYS A 126 -0.67 -21.70 -12.46
N SER A 127 -0.29 -20.84 -11.50
CA SER A 127 0.65 -19.76 -11.75
C SER A 127 2.11 -20.25 -11.72
N SER A 128 2.98 -19.56 -12.46
CA SER A 128 4.43 -19.78 -12.37
C SER A 128 4.96 -19.24 -11.05
N LEU A 129 4.52 -18.04 -10.67
CA LEU A 129 5.00 -17.33 -9.49
C LEU A 129 3.94 -16.39 -8.92
N ILE A 130 4.00 -16.16 -7.61
CA ILE A 130 3.25 -15.10 -6.90
C ILE A 130 4.26 -14.10 -6.37
N ILE A 131 4.05 -12.82 -6.68
CA ILE A 131 4.79 -11.71 -6.10
C ILE A 131 3.96 -11.17 -4.93
N ALA A 132 4.57 -11.08 -3.76
CA ALA A 132 4.03 -10.45 -2.56
C ALA A 132 4.70 -9.09 -2.37
N ASN A 133 3.93 -8.03 -2.14
CA ASN A 133 4.47 -6.68 -1.96
C ASN A 133 5.15 -6.44 -0.61
N SER A 134 5.15 -7.44 0.28
CA SER A 134 5.78 -7.40 1.60
C SER A 134 5.99 -8.81 2.16
N ASN A 135 6.84 -8.96 3.17
CA ASN A 135 6.96 -10.20 3.92
C ASN A 135 5.65 -10.53 4.66
N ALA A 136 4.94 -9.51 5.17
CA ALA A 136 3.62 -9.71 5.76
C ALA A 136 2.62 -10.33 4.74
N THR A 137 2.63 -9.87 3.49
CA THR A 137 1.81 -10.47 2.42
C THR A 137 2.23 -11.93 2.15
N LYS A 138 3.53 -12.23 2.15
CA LYS A 138 4.05 -13.59 2.02
C LYS A 138 3.55 -14.47 3.17
N VAL A 139 3.71 -14.05 4.42
CA VAL A 139 3.23 -14.78 5.62
C VAL A 139 1.72 -15.04 5.54
N MET A 140 0.93 -14.04 5.13
CA MET A 140 -0.51 -14.19 4.95
C MET A 140 -0.85 -15.26 3.90
N LEU A 141 -0.14 -15.30 2.78
CA LEU A 141 -0.31 -16.31 1.73
C LEU A 141 0.06 -17.72 2.23
N GLU A 142 1.17 -17.84 2.94
CA GLU A 142 1.68 -19.11 3.47
C GLU A 142 0.80 -19.67 4.60
N LYS A 143 0.52 -18.85 5.63
CA LYS A 143 -0.12 -19.34 6.85
C LYS A 143 -1.65 -19.40 6.78
N LYS A 144 -2.29 -18.42 6.12
CA LYS A 144 -3.75 -18.42 5.98
C LYS A 144 -4.25 -19.33 4.87
N PHE A 145 -3.51 -19.40 3.75
CA PHE A 145 -3.96 -20.09 2.54
C PHE A 145 -3.10 -21.29 2.14
N TYR A 146 -2.06 -21.58 2.91
CA TYR A 146 -1.16 -22.73 2.70
C TYR A 146 -0.54 -22.76 1.30
N ILE A 147 -0.17 -21.58 0.77
CA ILE A 147 0.53 -21.47 -0.51
C ILE A 147 2.01 -21.76 -0.26
N PRO A 148 2.63 -22.68 -1.01
CA PRO A 148 4.04 -23.04 -0.81
C PRO A 148 4.98 -21.85 -0.96
N CYS A 149 5.93 -21.69 -0.03
CA CYS A 149 6.89 -20.56 -0.01
C CYS A 149 7.71 -20.45 -1.30
N GLN A 150 8.01 -21.58 -1.97
CA GLN A 150 8.75 -21.63 -3.23
C GLN A 150 8.00 -20.92 -4.38
N LYS A 151 6.67 -20.81 -4.28
CA LYS A 151 5.81 -20.08 -5.24
C LYS A 151 5.77 -18.59 -5.00
N ILE A 152 6.36 -18.09 -3.91
CA ILE A 152 6.22 -16.69 -3.50
C ILE A 152 7.59 -16.00 -3.55
N ARG A 153 7.62 -14.83 -4.19
CA ARG A 153 8.74 -13.88 -4.12
C ARG A 153 8.25 -12.58 -3.49
N VAL A 154 9.02 -12.03 -2.59
CA VAL A 154 8.75 -10.69 -2.05
C VAL A 154 9.37 -9.66 -2.98
N LEU A 155 8.58 -8.67 -3.37
CA LEU A 155 9.02 -7.49 -4.13
C LEU A 155 8.31 -6.27 -3.55
N HIS A 156 9.03 -5.53 -2.72
CA HIS A 156 8.50 -4.28 -2.14
C HIS A 156 8.18 -3.26 -3.23
N ASN A 157 7.12 -2.48 -3.03
CA ASN A 157 6.74 -1.43 -3.97
C ASN A 157 7.91 -0.46 -4.22
N GLY A 158 7.99 0.03 -5.44
CA GLY A 158 8.91 1.12 -5.79
C GLY A 158 8.21 2.47 -5.75
N ILE A 159 8.95 3.54 -5.47
CA ILE A 159 8.50 4.92 -5.54
C ILE A 159 9.48 5.73 -6.38
N ASP A 160 8.97 6.63 -7.22
CA ASP A 160 9.78 7.54 -8.01
C ASP A 160 10.38 8.62 -7.12
N ILE A 161 11.66 8.50 -6.85
CA ILE A 161 12.40 9.42 -5.96
C ILE A 161 12.45 10.86 -6.48
N SER A 162 12.23 11.09 -7.78
CA SER A 162 12.20 12.42 -8.36
C SER A 162 10.95 13.24 -8.02
N LYS A 163 9.93 12.63 -7.46
CA LYS A 163 8.64 13.28 -7.14
C LYS A 163 8.71 14.27 -5.98
N CYS A 164 9.63 14.10 -5.04
CA CYS A 164 9.81 15.01 -3.93
C CYS A 164 11.02 15.93 -4.15
N ASN A 165 11.00 16.73 -5.21
CA ASN A 165 12.03 17.72 -5.49
C ASN A 165 11.87 19.06 -4.76
N LYS A 166 10.85 19.21 -3.93
CA LYS A 166 10.63 20.42 -3.13
C LYS A 166 11.40 20.29 -1.82
N LYS A 167 12.39 21.17 -1.62
CA LYS A 167 12.97 21.40 -0.28
C LYS A 167 11.81 21.54 0.70
N LYS A 168 11.85 20.75 1.79
CA LYS A 168 10.97 20.99 2.94
C LYS A 168 10.96 22.49 3.15
N LEU A 169 9.81 23.12 3.05
CA LEU A 169 9.70 24.51 3.46
C LEU A 169 10.19 24.50 4.89
N ILE A 170 11.39 25.04 5.13
CA ILE A 170 11.90 25.24 6.48
C ILE A 170 10.91 26.20 7.08
N ASN A 171 9.85 25.64 7.66
CA ASN A 171 8.84 26.41 8.30
C ASN A 171 9.52 27.13 9.46
N LYS A 172 9.38 28.45 9.50
CA LYS A 172 9.70 29.23 10.70
C LYS A 172 9.15 28.47 11.90
N PRO A 173 9.84 28.49 13.05
CA PRO A 173 9.36 27.82 14.25
C PRO A 173 7.87 28.19 14.45
N SER A 174 7.01 27.25 14.20
CA SER A 174 5.57 27.41 14.44
C SER A 174 5.32 26.98 15.87
N SER A 175 4.55 27.77 16.60
CA SER A 175 4.06 27.35 17.93
C SER A 175 3.13 26.13 17.85
N ILE A 176 2.68 25.75 16.64
CA ILE A 176 1.73 24.65 16.41
C ILE A 176 2.46 23.45 15.82
N PHE A 177 2.36 22.30 16.49
CA PHE A 177 2.83 21.01 15.98
C PHE A 177 1.79 20.38 15.05
N ARG A 178 2.15 20.10 13.80
CA ARG A 178 1.25 19.68 12.73
C ARG A 178 1.32 18.17 12.53
N VAL A 179 0.31 17.49 13.01
CA VAL A 179 0.13 16.05 12.81
C VAL A 179 -0.77 15.83 11.59
N GLY A 180 -0.43 14.88 10.74
CA GLY A 180 -1.22 14.53 9.59
C GLY A 180 -1.58 13.04 9.51
N PHE A 181 -2.71 12.79 8.86
CA PHE A 181 -3.09 11.48 8.35
C PHE A 181 -3.43 11.62 6.88
N ILE A 182 -2.99 10.67 6.06
CA ILE A 182 -3.36 10.57 4.65
C ILE A 182 -3.77 9.13 4.32
N GLY A 183 -4.95 8.96 3.74
CA GLY A 183 -5.42 7.66 3.33
C GLY A 183 -6.92 7.56 3.12
N ARG A 184 -7.39 6.37 2.77
CA ARG A 184 -8.82 6.12 2.66
C ARG A 184 -9.46 6.09 4.05
N LEU A 185 -10.59 6.78 4.21
CA LEU A 185 -11.35 6.80 5.47
C LEU A 185 -12.22 5.52 5.56
N ASP A 186 -11.58 4.43 5.99
CA ASP A 186 -12.16 3.10 6.06
C ASP A 186 -11.66 2.35 7.30
N SER A 187 -12.38 1.31 7.75
CA SER A 187 -12.14 0.63 9.04
C SER A 187 -10.69 0.18 9.25
N PRO A 188 -9.99 -0.43 8.27
CA PRO A 188 -8.62 -0.90 8.47
C PRO A 188 -7.59 0.19 8.72
N LYS A 189 -7.92 1.46 8.46
CA LYS A 189 -6.97 2.58 8.59
C LYS A 189 -6.86 3.18 9.99
N GLY A 190 -7.76 2.80 10.90
CA GLY A 190 -7.65 3.16 12.32
C GLY A 190 -7.77 4.66 12.65
N VAL A 191 -8.34 5.48 11.74
CA VAL A 191 -8.43 6.94 11.92
C VAL A 191 -9.19 7.34 13.19
N HIS A 192 -10.16 6.54 13.61
CA HIS A 192 -10.92 6.74 14.84
C HIS A 192 -10.02 6.74 16.09
N VAL A 193 -8.95 5.91 16.09
CA VAL A 193 -7.97 5.87 17.19
C VAL A 193 -7.19 7.18 17.28
N LEU A 194 -6.81 7.74 16.13
CA LEU A 194 -6.11 9.02 16.08
C LEU A 194 -7.00 10.18 16.54
N ILE A 195 -8.28 10.18 16.15
CA ILE A 195 -9.25 11.19 16.64
C ILE A 195 -9.43 11.03 18.16
N GLU A 196 -9.53 9.82 18.69
CA GLU A 196 -9.59 9.59 20.14
C GLU A 196 -8.32 10.11 20.86
N ALA A 197 -7.15 9.92 20.28
CA ALA A 197 -5.92 10.45 20.84
C ALA A 197 -5.92 11.99 20.91
N MET A 198 -6.56 12.68 19.95
CA MET A 198 -6.66 14.14 19.94
C MET A 198 -7.48 14.73 21.08
N HIS A 199 -8.39 13.97 21.71
CA HIS A 199 -9.07 14.40 22.93
C HIS A 199 -8.09 14.61 24.09
N TYR A 200 -7.08 13.75 24.24
CA TYR A 200 -6.02 13.89 25.26
C TYR A 200 -5.04 15.01 24.92
N LEU A 201 -5.08 15.52 23.69
CA LEU A 201 -4.19 16.57 23.19
C LEU A 201 -4.88 17.93 23.00
N ALA A 202 -6.10 18.10 23.50
CA ALA A 202 -6.91 19.30 23.28
C ALA A 202 -6.26 20.58 23.84
N ASP A 203 -5.57 20.48 24.98
CA ASP A 203 -4.93 21.63 25.65
C ASP A 203 -3.50 21.91 25.13
N TYR A 204 -3.04 21.16 24.15
CA TYR A 204 -1.72 21.34 23.55
C TYR A 204 -1.80 22.02 22.19
N ASN A 205 -0.75 22.76 21.82
CA ASN A 205 -0.62 23.37 20.49
C ASN A 205 -0.33 22.32 19.40
N ILE A 206 -1.21 21.32 19.29
CA ILE A 206 -1.12 20.21 18.31
C ILE A 206 -2.37 20.25 17.44
N LYS A 207 -2.20 20.26 16.12
CA LYS A 207 -3.30 20.19 15.15
C LYS A 207 -3.19 18.95 14.28
N LEU A 208 -4.29 18.23 14.16
CA LEU A 208 -4.45 17.10 13.26
C LEU A 208 -5.16 17.53 11.97
N THR A 209 -4.54 17.25 10.84
CA THR A 209 -5.17 17.36 9.53
C THR A 209 -5.37 15.99 8.90
N ILE A 210 -6.63 15.62 8.64
CA ILE A 210 -7.01 14.34 8.03
C ILE A 210 -7.28 14.56 6.54
N ALA A 211 -6.40 14.00 5.70
CA ALA A 211 -6.52 14.01 4.25
C ALA A 211 -7.01 12.65 3.75
N GLY A 212 -8.11 12.67 3.01
CA GLY A 212 -8.70 11.47 2.43
C GLY A 212 -10.21 11.52 2.33
N ASP A 213 -10.78 10.46 1.77
CA ASP A 213 -12.21 10.27 1.64
C ASP A 213 -12.54 8.78 1.82
N GLY A 214 -13.80 8.47 2.12
CA GLY A 214 -14.24 7.10 2.32
C GLY A 214 -15.55 7.01 3.07
N VAL A 215 -16.06 5.78 3.17
CA VAL A 215 -17.39 5.49 3.74
C VAL A 215 -17.54 5.90 5.21
N LEU A 216 -16.43 6.03 5.93
CA LEU A 216 -16.44 6.42 7.36
C LEU A 216 -16.32 7.91 7.59
N LYS A 217 -16.25 8.74 6.54
CA LYS A 217 -16.01 10.19 6.65
C LYS A 217 -16.96 10.88 7.63
N ASP A 218 -18.26 10.65 7.49
CA ASP A 218 -19.26 11.32 8.31
C ASP A 218 -19.25 10.83 9.77
N VAL A 219 -19.01 9.53 9.98
CA VAL A 219 -18.85 8.95 11.31
C VAL A 219 -17.61 9.52 12.01
N LEU A 220 -16.49 9.63 11.29
CA LEU A 220 -15.24 10.20 11.82
C LEU A 220 -15.39 11.70 12.11
N LYS A 221 -16.08 12.45 11.27
CA LYS A 221 -16.41 13.86 11.55
C LYS A 221 -17.28 14.00 12.79
N LYS A 222 -18.30 13.14 12.94
CA LYS A 222 -19.14 13.11 14.15
C LYS A 222 -18.32 12.80 15.41
N LYS A 223 -17.35 11.84 15.30
CA LYS A 223 -16.44 11.51 16.40
C LYS A 223 -15.51 12.67 16.76
N ALA A 224 -15.11 13.48 15.80
CA ALA A 224 -14.27 14.67 16.00
C ALA A 224 -15.07 15.92 16.42
N HIS A 225 -16.39 15.80 16.61
CA HIS A 225 -17.22 16.94 17.02
C HIS A 225 -16.77 17.50 18.38
N GLY A 226 -16.58 18.82 18.45
CA GLY A 226 -16.06 19.49 19.65
C GLY A 226 -14.53 19.52 19.78
N LEU A 227 -13.79 18.97 18.79
CA LEU A 227 -12.33 19.05 18.74
C LEU A 227 -11.91 20.15 17.74
N ASP A 228 -11.53 21.34 18.26
CA ASP A 228 -11.05 22.46 17.44
C ASP A 228 -9.65 22.21 16.84
N ASN A 229 -8.96 21.19 17.36
CA ASN A 229 -7.63 20.79 16.92
C ASN A 229 -7.66 19.68 15.83
N VAL A 230 -8.82 19.32 15.28
CA VAL A 230 -8.99 18.31 14.23
C VAL A 230 -9.66 18.90 13.00
N SER A 231 -9.06 18.75 11.84
CA SER A 231 -9.59 19.23 10.56
C SER A 231 -9.59 18.13 9.49
N PHE A 232 -10.59 18.17 8.59
CA PHE A 232 -10.73 17.26 7.45
C PHE A 232 -10.64 18.06 6.15
N VAL A 233 -9.61 17.79 5.34
CA VAL A 233 -9.38 18.50 4.07
C VAL A 233 -9.92 17.74 2.86
N GLY A 234 -10.52 16.57 3.08
CA GLY A 234 -11.01 15.73 1.98
C GLY A 234 -9.88 15.10 1.17
N ARG A 235 -10.22 14.68 -0.04
CA ARG A 235 -9.25 14.06 -0.94
C ARG A 235 -8.27 15.10 -1.49
N ILE A 236 -6.99 14.82 -1.37
CA ILE A 236 -5.91 15.67 -1.91
C ILE A 236 -5.40 15.11 -3.24
N ILE A 237 -4.87 16.00 -4.08
CA ILE A 237 -4.32 15.65 -5.41
C ILE A 237 -2.81 15.40 -5.30
N ASP A 238 -2.12 16.25 -4.54
CA ASP A 238 -0.67 16.17 -4.35
C ASP A 238 -0.34 15.75 -2.90
N PRO A 239 -0.02 14.47 -2.67
CA PRO A 239 0.35 14.00 -1.35
C PRO A 239 1.66 14.61 -0.84
N TYR A 240 2.61 14.91 -1.73
CA TYR A 240 3.90 15.47 -1.36
C TYR A 240 3.77 16.92 -0.85
N PHE A 241 2.88 17.71 -1.47
CA PHE A 241 2.59 19.04 -0.96
C PHE A 241 1.98 18.99 0.45
N PHE A 242 1.04 18.08 0.67
CA PHE A 242 0.43 17.89 1.99
C PHE A 242 1.46 17.44 3.02
N LEU A 243 2.26 16.41 2.71
CA LEU A 243 3.29 15.88 3.60
C LEU A 243 4.35 16.93 3.98
N ASN A 244 4.81 17.74 3.02
CA ASN A 244 5.76 18.82 3.32
C ASN A 244 5.22 19.87 4.31
N GLY A 245 3.91 19.93 4.53
CA GLY A 245 3.27 20.80 5.52
C GLY A 245 3.20 20.20 6.93
N LEU A 246 3.64 18.95 7.14
CA LEU A 246 3.53 18.24 8.41
C LEU A 246 4.85 18.25 9.19
N ASP A 247 4.73 18.15 10.51
CA ASP A 247 5.82 17.85 11.42
C ASP A 247 5.86 16.35 11.74
N LEU A 248 4.72 15.65 11.69
CA LEU A 248 4.59 14.22 11.94
C LEU A 248 3.45 13.61 11.11
N LEU A 249 3.71 12.49 10.44
CA LEU A 249 2.67 11.64 9.86
C LEU A 249 2.33 10.52 10.85
N VAL A 250 1.02 10.30 11.11
CA VAL A 250 0.55 9.18 11.93
C VAL A 250 -0.20 8.16 11.09
N VAL A 251 0.19 6.88 11.21
CA VAL A 251 -0.39 5.75 10.47
C VAL A 251 -0.92 4.70 11.48
N PRO A 252 -2.10 4.93 12.08
CA PRO A 252 -2.64 4.09 13.16
C PRO A 252 -3.37 2.85 12.63
N SER A 253 -2.89 2.30 11.52
CA SER A 253 -3.59 1.25 10.79
C SER A 253 -3.77 -0.02 11.61
N ILE A 254 -4.97 -0.59 11.56
CA ILE A 254 -5.28 -1.92 12.10
C ILE A 254 -4.74 -3.00 11.15
N ARG A 255 -4.69 -2.67 9.85
CA ARG A 255 -4.15 -3.51 8.79
C ARG A 255 -3.47 -2.65 7.73
N GLU A 256 -2.22 -2.99 7.41
CA GLU A 256 -1.46 -2.29 6.36
C GLU A 256 -0.49 -3.24 5.65
N PRO A 257 -0.83 -3.76 4.48
CA PRO A 257 0.01 -4.73 3.77
C PRO A 257 1.46 -4.31 3.56
N LEU A 258 1.70 -3.00 3.29
CA LEU A 258 3.05 -2.43 3.22
C LEU A 258 3.08 -1.00 3.78
N GLY A 259 2.23 -0.07 3.29
CA GLY A 259 2.19 1.31 3.75
C GLY A 259 2.86 2.32 2.81
N ASN A 260 2.38 2.43 1.57
CA ASN A 260 2.97 3.37 0.59
C ASN A 260 3.07 4.81 1.10
N VAL A 261 2.13 5.25 1.95
CA VAL A 261 2.16 6.59 2.54
C VAL A 261 3.43 6.85 3.37
N CYS A 262 4.01 5.80 3.96
CA CYS A 262 5.28 5.90 4.68
C CYS A 262 6.46 6.10 3.72
N LEU A 263 6.40 5.52 2.50
CA LEU A 263 7.38 5.79 1.45
C LEU A 263 7.30 7.25 0.98
N GLU A 264 6.07 7.74 0.77
CA GLU A 264 5.80 9.13 0.39
C GLU A 264 6.31 10.10 1.47
N ALA A 265 6.05 9.81 2.76
CA ALA A 265 6.55 10.59 3.88
C ALA A 265 8.09 10.59 3.96
N GLY A 266 8.72 9.43 3.76
CA GLY A 266 10.17 9.30 3.74
C GLY A 266 10.80 10.14 2.64
N LEU A 267 10.23 10.18 1.44
CA LEU A 267 10.72 11.08 0.38
C LEU A 267 10.67 12.56 0.80
N CYS A 268 9.67 12.94 1.59
CA CYS A 268 9.50 14.31 2.10
C CYS A 268 10.29 14.57 3.40
N LYS A 269 11.06 13.59 3.91
CA LYS A 269 11.76 13.66 5.20
C LYS A 269 10.80 13.96 6.37
N VAL A 270 9.57 13.47 6.27
CA VAL A 270 8.55 13.58 7.32
C VAL A 270 8.63 12.35 8.21
N PRO A 271 8.90 12.51 9.52
CA PRO A 271 8.93 11.39 10.45
C PRO A 271 7.56 10.73 10.56
N VAL A 272 7.56 9.43 10.82
CA VAL A 272 6.34 8.62 10.88
C VAL A 272 6.20 7.93 12.22
N LEU A 273 5.01 8.06 12.81
CA LEU A 273 4.53 7.28 13.95
C LEU A 273 3.48 6.29 13.45
N ALA A 274 3.73 4.99 13.56
CA ALA A 274 2.84 3.99 12.96
C ALA A 274 2.52 2.82 13.89
N ALA A 275 1.48 2.06 13.53
CA ALA A 275 1.20 0.79 14.17
C ALA A 275 2.27 -0.25 13.81
N ASN A 276 2.72 -1.02 14.79
CA ASN A 276 3.60 -2.17 14.56
C ASN A 276 2.78 -3.38 14.11
N VAL A 277 2.33 -3.37 12.86
CA VAL A 277 1.44 -4.38 12.27
C VAL A 277 1.77 -4.60 10.80
N ASP A 278 1.58 -5.81 10.33
CA ASP A 278 1.75 -6.24 8.94
C ASP A 278 3.09 -5.76 8.34
N GLY A 279 3.06 -5.03 7.21
CA GLY A 279 4.24 -4.57 6.46
C GLY A 279 4.81 -3.22 6.89
N LEU A 280 4.22 -2.50 7.84
CA LEU A 280 4.73 -1.19 8.28
C LEU A 280 6.18 -1.25 8.81
N PRO A 281 6.58 -2.25 9.62
CA PRO A 281 7.96 -2.40 10.10
C PRO A 281 8.98 -2.76 9.00
N GLU A 282 8.52 -3.12 7.81
CA GLU A 282 9.42 -3.35 6.67
C GLU A 282 9.94 -2.03 6.10
N ILE A 283 9.16 -0.95 6.23
CA ILE A 283 9.55 0.42 5.84
C ILE A 283 10.20 1.15 7.02
N ILE A 284 9.54 1.15 8.18
CA ILE A 284 9.95 1.92 9.35
C ILE A 284 10.77 1.02 10.28
N LYS A 285 12.02 1.40 10.53
CA LYS A 285 12.84 0.78 11.58
C LYS A 285 12.61 1.52 12.90
N ASN A 286 11.97 0.82 13.84
CA ASN A 286 11.58 1.42 15.12
C ASN A 286 12.75 2.07 15.84
N LYS A 287 12.59 3.31 16.34
CA LYS A 287 13.59 4.14 17.02
C LYS A 287 14.85 4.44 16.18
N VAL A 288 14.77 4.30 14.86
CA VAL A 288 15.84 4.64 13.93
C VAL A 288 15.33 5.52 12.81
N SER A 289 14.25 5.11 12.14
CA SER A 289 13.65 5.87 11.04
C SER A 289 12.17 6.21 11.29
N GLY A 290 11.76 6.23 12.55
CA GLY A 290 10.42 6.50 13.03
C GLY A 290 10.07 5.68 14.26
N GLU A 291 8.84 5.83 14.74
CA GLU A 291 8.34 5.11 15.92
C GLU A 291 7.22 4.13 15.54
N LEU A 292 7.24 2.96 16.18
CA LEU A 292 6.24 1.93 16.02
C LEU A 292 5.56 1.60 17.35
N ILE A 293 4.22 1.66 17.39
CA ILE A 293 3.43 1.30 18.56
C ILE A 293 2.76 -0.05 18.33
N LEU A 294 2.96 -0.99 19.27
CA LEU A 294 2.30 -2.29 19.22
C LEU A 294 0.79 -2.14 19.49
N PRO A 295 -0.09 -2.57 18.56
CA PRO A 295 -1.52 -2.58 18.79
C PRO A 295 -1.88 -3.55 19.93
N SER A 296 -2.56 -3.06 20.97
CA SER A 296 -2.84 -3.83 22.19
C SER A 296 -4.32 -3.91 22.54
N LYS A 297 -5.15 -3.00 22.02
CA LYS A 297 -6.58 -2.94 22.35
C LYS A 297 -7.42 -3.70 21.32
N LYS A 298 -8.54 -4.27 21.79
CA LYS A 298 -9.57 -4.79 20.90
C LYS A 298 -10.11 -3.63 20.05
N VAL A 299 -10.34 -3.90 18.78
CA VAL A 299 -10.91 -2.87 17.89
C VAL A 299 -12.32 -2.50 18.38
N SER A 300 -12.49 -1.26 18.79
CA SER A 300 -13.74 -0.68 19.27
C SER A 300 -14.26 0.35 18.26
N PHE A 301 -14.85 -0.12 17.18
CA PHE A 301 -15.40 0.76 16.17
C PHE A 301 -16.74 0.22 15.66
N GLU A 302 -17.76 1.07 15.63
CA GLU A 302 -19.04 0.73 15.02
C GLU A 302 -18.86 0.57 13.50
N THR A 303 -19.14 -0.61 13.00
CA THR A 303 -19.12 -0.89 11.56
C THR A 303 -20.30 -0.21 10.89
N VAL A 304 -20.03 0.62 9.88
CA VAL A 304 -21.04 1.20 9.02
C VAL A 304 -21.27 0.28 7.82
N ASN A 305 -22.53 0.17 7.38
CA ASN A 305 -22.87 -0.54 6.15
C ASN A 305 -21.98 -0.02 4.99
N MET A 306 -21.39 -0.91 4.23
CA MET A 306 -20.43 -0.67 3.13
C MET A 306 -18.99 -0.31 3.54
N ALA A 307 -18.65 -0.19 4.81
CA ALA A 307 -17.26 -0.10 5.23
C ALA A 307 -16.51 -1.39 4.90
N ALA A 308 -15.22 -1.30 4.58
CA ALA A 308 -14.41 -2.49 4.43
C ALA A 308 -14.42 -3.27 5.75
N PRO A 309 -14.72 -4.57 5.73
CA PRO A 309 -14.68 -5.38 6.94
C PRO A 309 -13.26 -5.39 7.51
N LEU A 310 -13.16 -5.53 8.82
CA LEU A 310 -11.89 -5.86 9.44
C LEU A 310 -11.41 -7.21 8.90
N PRO A 311 -10.09 -7.41 8.71
CA PRO A 311 -9.59 -8.70 8.28
C PRO A 311 -9.80 -9.76 9.35
N GLU A 312 -9.90 -11.04 8.95
CA GLU A 312 -9.89 -12.15 9.91
C GLU A 312 -8.60 -12.17 10.73
N PHE A 313 -7.48 -11.89 10.08
CA PHE A 313 -6.14 -11.90 10.67
C PHE A 313 -5.31 -10.73 10.18
N VAL A 314 -4.35 -10.34 10.99
CA VAL A 314 -3.20 -9.51 10.67
C VAL A 314 -1.93 -10.31 10.92
N VAL A 315 -0.81 -9.85 10.41
CA VAL A 315 0.49 -10.46 10.65
C VAL A 315 1.20 -9.72 11.79
N ASN A 316 1.57 -10.45 12.83
CA ASN A 316 2.49 -9.93 13.84
C ASN A 316 3.91 -9.87 13.25
N PRO A 317 4.52 -8.68 13.12
CA PRO A 317 5.80 -8.56 12.43
C PRO A 317 6.99 -9.13 13.23
N ILE A 318 6.83 -9.35 14.54
CA ILE A 318 7.88 -9.89 15.41
C ILE A 318 7.88 -11.42 15.35
N THR A 319 6.71 -12.03 15.55
CA THR A 319 6.57 -13.49 15.60
C THR A 319 6.36 -14.12 14.23
N GLN A 320 6.03 -13.31 13.22
CA GLN A 320 5.61 -13.76 11.88
C GLN A 320 4.41 -14.70 11.92
N GLU A 321 3.53 -14.57 12.94
CA GLU A 321 2.30 -15.34 13.10
C GLU A 321 1.07 -14.50 12.74
N LEU A 322 -0.03 -15.23 12.46
CA LEU A 322 -1.34 -14.62 12.25
C LEU A 322 -1.99 -14.34 13.61
N GLU A 323 -2.45 -13.12 13.80
CA GLU A 323 -3.16 -12.69 15.00
C GLU A 323 -4.51 -12.06 14.66
N LEU A 324 -5.41 -11.98 15.65
CA LEU A 324 -6.63 -11.19 15.52
C LEU A 324 -6.28 -9.70 15.42
N PRO A 325 -7.01 -8.92 14.61
CA PRO A 325 -6.75 -7.50 14.46
C PRO A 325 -6.96 -6.76 15.80
N LYS A 326 -6.00 -5.90 16.13
CA LYS A 326 -6.02 -5.01 17.29
C LYS A 326 -5.79 -3.58 16.84
N GLN A 327 -6.18 -2.62 17.68
CA GLN A 327 -5.89 -1.19 17.49
C GLN A 327 -4.86 -0.71 18.52
N ILE A 328 -4.17 0.38 18.19
CA ILE A 328 -3.32 1.10 19.15
C ILE A 328 -4.22 1.63 20.29
N ASP A 329 -3.69 1.71 21.50
CA ASP A 329 -4.32 2.42 22.61
C ASP A 329 -4.27 3.94 22.32
N PRO A 330 -5.40 4.65 22.23
CA PRO A 330 -5.43 6.08 21.94
C PRO A 330 -4.65 6.92 22.95
N PHE A 331 -4.66 6.53 24.23
CA PHE A 331 -3.89 7.19 25.27
C PHE A 331 -2.39 7.05 25.04
N LEU A 332 -1.93 5.83 24.72
CA LEU A 332 -0.51 5.60 24.40
C LEU A 332 -0.10 6.36 23.13
N LEU A 333 -1.00 6.42 22.13
CA LEU A 333 -0.77 7.18 20.90
C LEU A 333 -0.57 8.68 21.19
N SER A 334 -1.42 9.26 22.05
CA SER A 334 -1.33 10.67 22.43
C SER A 334 -0.01 10.97 23.16
N HIS A 335 0.39 10.12 24.09
CA HIS A 335 1.68 10.26 24.80
C HIS A 335 2.86 10.19 23.82
N LYS A 336 2.85 9.27 22.88
CA LYS A 336 3.94 9.15 21.91
C LYS A 336 4.01 10.36 20.96
N ILE A 337 2.87 10.96 20.59
CA ILE A 337 2.82 12.22 19.83
C ILE A 337 3.47 13.36 20.64
N LEU A 338 3.21 13.44 21.97
CA LEU A 338 3.83 14.44 22.83
C LEU A 338 5.35 14.23 22.97
N GLU A 339 5.79 13.01 23.23
CA GLU A 339 7.22 12.68 23.31
C GLU A 339 7.95 13.10 22.03
N MET A 340 7.41 12.77 20.86
CA MET A 340 8.02 13.13 19.58
C MET A 340 7.99 14.63 19.32
N ARG A 341 6.94 15.35 19.72
CA ARG A 341 6.89 16.82 19.61
C ARG A 341 7.98 17.49 20.47
N ASP A 342 8.23 16.96 21.66
CA ASP A 342 9.12 17.55 22.63
C ASP A 342 10.61 17.21 22.36
N ASP A 343 10.86 16.37 21.35
CA ASP A 343 12.21 16.00 20.88
C ASP A 343 12.37 16.28 19.37
N PRO A 344 12.55 17.56 18.98
CA PRO A 344 12.65 17.95 17.58
C PRO A 344 13.90 17.40 16.88
N ASP A 345 14.99 17.15 17.58
CA ASP A 345 16.23 16.62 17.01
C ASP A 345 16.02 15.17 16.56
N THR A 346 15.42 14.34 17.40
CA THR A 346 15.01 12.97 17.03
C THR A 346 14.00 12.94 15.86
N LEU A 347 13.08 13.91 15.81
CA LEU A 347 12.15 14.01 14.65
C LEU A 347 12.90 14.25 13.34
N ILE A 348 13.90 15.16 13.35
CA ILE A 348 14.70 15.44 12.15
C ILE A 348 15.49 14.19 11.76
N GLU A 349 16.15 13.54 12.71
CA GLU A 349 16.91 12.31 12.49
C GLU A 349 16.03 11.20 11.89
N TYR A 350 14.84 10.95 12.44
CA TYR A 350 13.90 9.98 11.90
C TYR A 350 13.50 10.30 10.47
N GLY A 351 13.25 11.57 10.16
CA GLY A 351 12.91 11.99 8.80
C GLY A 351 14.02 11.73 7.79
N GLU A 352 15.27 12.05 8.16
CA GLU A 352 16.46 11.81 7.32
C GLU A 352 16.73 10.31 7.15
N GLU A 353 16.68 9.52 8.22
CA GLU A 353 16.92 8.09 8.17
C GLU A 353 15.80 7.35 7.38
N LEU A 354 14.54 7.78 7.50
CA LEU A 354 13.46 7.25 6.68
C LEU A 354 13.67 7.59 5.20
N HIS A 355 14.14 8.80 4.91
CA HIS A 355 14.47 9.21 3.54
C HIS A 355 15.57 8.34 2.94
N ASN A 356 16.70 8.20 3.64
CA ASN A 356 17.83 7.37 3.21
C ASN A 356 17.37 5.95 2.91
N ARG A 357 16.59 5.38 3.83
CA ARG A 357 16.04 4.06 3.69
C ARG A 357 15.09 3.91 2.49
N VAL A 358 14.23 4.89 2.23
CA VAL A 358 13.31 4.87 1.09
C VAL A 358 14.08 4.95 -0.23
N VAL A 359 15.06 5.82 -0.33
CA VAL A 359 15.90 5.96 -1.53
C VAL A 359 16.69 4.68 -1.81
N GLU A 360 17.26 4.06 -0.81
CA GLU A 360 18.08 2.86 -0.95
C GLU A 360 17.26 1.60 -1.27
N TYR A 361 16.17 1.35 -0.52
CA TYR A 361 15.47 0.06 -0.55
C TYR A 361 14.12 0.08 -1.26
N PHE A 362 13.59 1.26 -1.63
CA PHE A 362 12.24 1.37 -2.20
C PHE A 362 12.18 2.25 -3.45
N SER A 363 13.32 2.52 -4.11
CA SER A 363 13.32 3.28 -5.36
C SER A 363 12.61 2.53 -6.49
N ILE A 364 12.08 3.26 -7.47
CA ILE A 364 11.45 2.69 -8.66
C ILE A 364 12.45 1.97 -9.55
N GLU A 365 13.73 2.42 -9.54
CA GLU A 365 14.84 1.75 -10.21
C GLU A 365 15.00 0.32 -9.68
N ARG A 366 15.23 0.18 -8.37
CA ARG A 366 15.37 -1.12 -7.72
C ARG A 366 14.17 -2.02 -8.01
N TYR A 367 12.94 -1.49 -7.87
CA TYR A 367 11.73 -2.26 -8.17
C TYR A 367 11.71 -2.77 -9.60
N THR A 368 12.13 -1.93 -10.56
CA THR A 368 12.14 -2.29 -11.98
C THR A 368 13.15 -3.38 -12.27
N ASP A 369 14.36 -3.27 -11.73
CA ASP A 369 15.44 -4.25 -11.91
C ASP A 369 15.07 -5.60 -11.29
N GLU A 370 14.56 -5.61 -10.06
CA GLU A 370 14.13 -6.84 -9.39
C GLU A 370 12.94 -7.50 -10.11
N LEU A 371 11.96 -6.71 -10.58
CA LEU A 371 10.84 -7.24 -11.35
C LEU A 371 11.31 -7.83 -12.69
N HIS A 372 12.28 -7.18 -13.33
CA HIS A 372 12.90 -7.72 -14.54
C HIS A 372 13.59 -9.08 -14.29
N ASN A 373 14.37 -9.19 -13.21
CA ASN A 373 15.02 -10.45 -12.83
C ASN A 373 13.98 -11.57 -12.58
N ILE A 374 12.86 -11.24 -11.92
CA ILE A 374 11.75 -12.18 -11.75
C ILE A 374 11.16 -12.62 -13.10
N TYR A 375 11.02 -11.74 -14.08
CA TYR A 375 10.55 -12.13 -15.40
C TYR A 375 11.57 -13.04 -16.13
N CYS A 376 12.84 -12.79 -15.97
CA CYS A 376 13.88 -13.69 -16.51
C CYS A 376 13.80 -15.09 -15.90
N GLU A 377 13.65 -15.19 -14.57
CA GLU A 377 13.47 -16.49 -13.88
C GLU A 377 12.22 -17.25 -14.39
N VAL A 378 11.11 -16.56 -14.60
CA VAL A 378 9.87 -17.19 -15.11
C VAL A 378 9.99 -17.64 -16.57
N MET A 379 10.92 -17.05 -17.33
CA MET A 379 11.13 -17.43 -18.74
C MET A 379 12.01 -18.65 -18.92
N LEU A 380 12.89 -18.94 -17.98
CA LEU A 380 13.71 -20.17 -17.92
C LEU A 380 12.85 -21.39 -17.59
#